data_a6ee8e133c41850a0dc61c2af633acf4
#
_entry.id   a6ee8e133c41850a0dc61c2af633acf4
#
_cell.length_a   1.000
_cell.length_b   1.000
_cell.length_c   1.000
_cell.angle_alpha   90.00
_cell.angle_beta   90.00
_cell.angle_gamma   90.00
#
_symmetry.space_group_name_H-M   'P 1'
#
loop_
_entity.id
_entity.type
_entity.pdbx_description
1 polymer ?
#
loop_
_entity_poly.entity_id
_entity_poly.type
_entity_poly.pdbx_seq_one_letter_code
_entity_poly.pdbx_strand_id
1 'polypeptide(L)'
;TVADATVDVDFEEHDLSAVASTACKLFERHVELLFEVIDHPAAHLSLPRSPQKLSYFISARLRVSLLEKQELLEMASTEQRLEAVARLLVGRNATQEAFLPLRPSLGPVHSDIAVLLDAYLSNN
;
A
#
# COMPACT_ATOMS: atom_id res chain seq x y z
N THR A 1 -14.04 25.71 -5.80
CA THR A 1 -15.16 25.54 -4.92
C THR A 1 -15.15 24.18 -4.30
N VAL A 2 -15.88 24.03 -3.25
CA VAL A 2 -16.06 22.71 -2.69
C VAL A 2 -16.67 21.76 -3.72
N ALA A 3 -17.51 22.31 -4.53
CA ALA A 3 -18.11 21.55 -5.61
C ALA A 3 -17.03 21.05 -6.56
N ASP A 4 -15.95 21.78 -6.71
CA ASP A 4 -14.88 21.35 -7.59
C ASP A 4 -14.26 20.06 -7.14
N ALA A 5 -13.93 19.94 -5.87
CA ALA A 5 -13.33 18.72 -5.37
C ALA A 5 -14.28 17.56 -5.54
N THR A 6 -15.56 17.77 -5.29
CA THR A 6 -16.54 16.72 -5.42
C THR A 6 -16.73 16.35 -6.87
N VAL A 7 -16.84 17.33 -7.73
CA VAL A 7 -17.01 17.08 -9.16
C VAL A 7 -15.80 16.35 -9.74
N ASP A 8 -14.62 16.78 -9.32
CA ASP A 8 -13.41 16.15 -9.82
C ASP A 8 -13.33 14.69 -9.39
N VAL A 9 -13.76 14.40 -8.19
CA VAL A 9 -13.78 13.02 -7.71
C VAL A 9 -14.70 12.17 -8.59
N ASP A 10 -15.89 12.65 -8.85
CA ASP A 10 -16.85 11.92 -9.69
C ASP A 10 -16.30 11.75 -11.09
N PHE A 11 -15.71 12.79 -11.61
CA PHE A 11 -15.19 12.77 -12.97
C PHE A 11 -14.00 11.83 -13.08
N GLU A 12 -13.14 11.85 -12.09
CA GLU A 12 -11.95 11.01 -12.07
C GLU A 12 -12.26 9.54 -11.87
N GLU A 13 -13.41 9.22 -11.32
CA GLU A 13 -13.73 7.85 -10.95
C GLU A 13 -13.64 6.90 -12.14
N HIS A 14 -13.93 7.36 -13.32
CA HIS A 14 -13.81 6.55 -14.51
C HIS A 14 -12.38 6.07 -14.74
N ASP A 15 -11.44 6.96 -14.57
CA ASP A 15 -10.04 6.65 -14.80
C ASP A 15 -9.40 6.01 -13.59
N LEU A 16 -9.97 6.25 -12.41
CA LEU A 16 -9.40 5.76 -11.17
C LEU A 16 -9.49 4.25 -11.02
N SER A 17 -10.42 3.60 -11.72
CA SER A 17 -10.55 2.16 -11.54
C SER A 17 -9.32 1.42 -11.99
N ALA A 18 -8.67 1.86 -13.06
CA ALA A 18 -7.46 1.20 -13.55
C ALA A 18 -6.28 1.45 -12.60
N VAL A 19 -6.06 2.70 -12.20
CA VAL A 19 -4.94 3.01 -11.32
C VAL A 19 -5.18 2.43 -9.92
N ALA A 20 -6.42 2.42 -9.46
CA ALA A 20 -6.75 1.81 -8.18
C ALA A 20 -6.50 0.30 -8.20
N SER A 21 -6.89 -0.36 -9.29
CA SER A 21 -6.64 -1.79 -9.44
C SER A 21 -5.15 -2.08 -9.44
N THR A 22 -4.37 -1.26 -10.13
CA THR A 22 -2.92 -1.42 -10.16
C THR A 22 -2.33 -1.24 -8.77
N ALA A 23 -2.72 -0.18 -8.08
CA ALA A 23 -2.22 0.07 -6.73
C ALA A 23 -2.60 -1.05 -5.77
N CYS A 24 -3.82 -1.54 -5.89
CA CYS A 24 -4.31 -2.64 -5.06
C CYS A 24 -3.46 -3.89 -5.24
N LYS A 25 -3.21 -4.27 -6.49
CA LYS A 25 -2.40 -5.45 -6.78
C LYS A 25 -0.97 -5.28 -6.31
N LEU A 26 -0.42 -4.11 -6.50
CA LEU A 26 0.94 -3.84 -6.05
C LEU A 26 1.04 -3.90 -4.52
N PHE A 27 0.04 -3.38 -3.83
CA PHE A 27 0.04 -3.44 -2.37
C PHE A 27 -0.17 -4.85 -1.87
N GLU A 28 -1.03 -5.63 -2.52
CA GLU A 28 -1.20 -7.04 -2.19
C GLU A 28 0.11 -7.79 -2.35
N ARG A 29 0.82 -7.52 -3.44
CA ARG A 29 2.12 -8.15 -3.65
C ARG A 29 3.13 -7.71 -2.60
N HIS A 30 3.09 -6.43 -2.24
CA HIS A 30 3.96 -5.91 -1.19
C HIS A 30 3.75 -6.66 0.13
N VAL A 31 2.49 -6.88 0.50
CA VAL A 31 2.15 -7.60 1.73
C VAL A 31 2.63 -9.05 1.65
N GLU A 32 2.41 -9.70 0.50
CA GLU A 32 2.89 -11.06 0.30
C GLU A 32 4.41 -11.14 0.51
N LEU A 33 5.12 -10.18 -0.04
CA LEU A 33 6.58 -10.16 0.08
C LEU A 33 7.02 -9.96 1.53
N LEU A 34 6.32 -9.13 2.27
CA LEU A 34 6.63 -8.94 3.69
C LEU A 34 6.50 -10.25 4.46
N PHE A 35 5.45 -11.01 4.19
CA PHE A 35 5.24 -12.28 4.88
C PHE A 35 6.23 -13.35 4.39
N GLU A 36 6.61 -13.30 3.11
CA GLU A 36 7.61 -14.22 2.60
C GLU A 36 8.97 -14.01 3.27
N VAL A 37 9.32 -12.74 3.53
CA VAL A 37 10.58 -12.45 4.20
C VAL A 37 10.64 -13.10 5.57
N ILE A 38 9.53 -13.15 6.29
CA ILE A 38 9.50 -13.78 7.61
C ILE A 38 9.05 -15.23 7.56
N ASP A 39 8.89 -15.78 6.35
CA ASP A 39 8.53 -17.17 6.14
C ASP A 39 7.23 -17.54 6.86
N HIS A 40 6.22 -16.72 6.68
CA HIS A 40 4.92 -16.89 7.33
C HIS A 40 3.81 -16.67 6.32
N PRO A 41 2.74 -17.46 6.33
CA PRO A 41 1.64 -17.25 5.40
C PRO A 41 1.01 -15.88 5.60
N ALA A 42 0.74 -15.20 4.50
CA ALA A 42 0.08 -13.91 4.56
C ALA A 42 -1.32 -14.05 5.11
N ALA A 43 -1.69 -13.14 6.00
CA ALA A 43 -3.03 -13.12 6.54
C ALA A 43 -3.99 -12.55 5.51
N HIS A 44 -5.27 -12.75 5.75
CA HIS A 44 -6.29 -12.17 4.91
C HIS A 44 -6.18 -10.65 4.92
N LEU A 45 -6.16 -10.07 3.73
CA LEU A 45 -6.01 -8.63 3.57
C LEU A 45 -7.33 -8.05 3.08
N SER A 46 -7.88 -7.14 3.85
CA SER A 46 -9.12 -6.46 3.50
C SER A 46 -8.80 -5.03 3.11
N LEU A 47 -9.01 -4.70 1.85
CA LEU A 47 -8.69 -3.37 1.32
C LEU A 47 -9.97 -2.58 1.05
N PRO A 48 -9.93 -1.26 1.25
CA PRO A 48 -11.07 -0.42 0.90
C PRO A 48 -11.39 -0.52 -0.58
N ARG A 49 -12.66 -0.46 -0.91
CA ARG A 49 -13.09 -0.49 -2.31
C ARG A 49 -13.03 0.88 -2.96
N SER A 50 -13.25 1.91 -2.19
CA SER A 50 -13.21 3.27 -2.72
C SER A 50 -11.78 3.63 -3.10
N PRO A 51 -11.55 4.11 -4.33
CA PRO A 51 -10.19 4.53 -4.72
C PRO A 51 -9.61 5.57 -3.79
N GLN A 52 -10.41 6.52 -3.32
CA GLN A 52 -9.93 7.54 -2.41
C GLN A 52 -9.49 6.92 -1.09
N LYS A 53 -10.33 6.08 -0.51
CA LYS A 53 -10.00 5.43 0.76
C LYS A 53 -8.81 4.51 0.60
N LEU A 54 -8.73 3.80 -0.54
CA LEU A 54 -7.60 2.93 -0.82
C LEU A 54 -6.30 3.73 -0.88
N SER A 55 -6.33 4.90 -1.51
CA SER A 55 -5.13 5.72 -1.62
C SER A 55 -4.62 6.14 -0.25
N TYR A 56 -5.52 6.53 0.64
CA TYR A 56 -5.14 6.91 2.00
C TYR A 56 -4.69 5.70 2.81
N PHE A 57 -5.38 4.58 2.63
CA PHE A 57 -5.03 3.35 3.32
C PHE A 57 -3.59 2.95 3.01
N ILE A 58 -3.25 2.90 1.74
CA ILE A 58 -1.90 2.51 1.32
C ILE A 58 -0.88 3.56 1.77
N SER A 59 -1.18 4.84 1.57
CA SER A 59 -0.26 5.91 1.93
C SER A 59 0.10 5.88 3.41
N ALA A 60 -0.90 5.58 4.25
CA ALA A 60 -0.67 5.54 5.69
C ALA A 60 0.22 4.37 6.10
N ARG A 61 0.25 3.32 5.31
CA ARG A 61 0.95 2.09 5.67
C ARG A 61 2.30 1.91 4.99
N LEU A 62 2.60 2.70 3.97
CA LEU A 62 3.91 2.60 3.34
C LEU A 62 5.00 3.11 4.29
N ARG A 63 6.12 2.40 4.30
CA ARG A 63 7.27 2.78 5.11
C ARG A 63 8.12 3.73 4.31
N VAL A 64 7.79 4.99 4.40
CA VAL A 64 8.52 6.06 3.74
C VAL A 64 8.87 7.10 4.79
N SER A 65 9.69 8.07 4.42
CA SER A 65 10.04 9.13 5.34
C SER A 65 8.79 9.92 5.74
N LEU A 66 8.87 10.60 6.87
CA LEU A 66 7.75 11.41 7.34
C LEU A 66 7.38 12.45 6.30
N LEU A 67 8.36 13.06 5.67
CA LEU A 67 8.12 14.07 4.64
C LEU A 67 7.39 13.47 3.45
N GLU A 68 7.84 12.32 2.98
CA GLU A 68 7.17 11.66 1.86
C GLU A 68 5.74 11.27 2.20
N LYS A 69 5.53 10.76 3.40
CA LYS A 69 4.18 10.40 3.83
C LYS A 69 3.29 11.63 3.88
N GLN A 70 3.81 12.73 4.39
CA GLN A 70 3.06 13.97 4.46
C GLN A 70 2.70 14.45 3.07
N GLU A 71 3.64 14.38 2.14
CA GLU A 71 3.38 14.77 0.77
C GLU A 71 2.27 13.93 0.14
N LEU A 72 2.30 12.62 0.38
CA LEU A 72 1.25 11.74 -0.13
C LEU A 72 -0.12 12.12 0.42
N LEU A 73 -0.18 12.35 1.72
CA LEU A 73 -1.45 12.63 2.37
C LEU A 73 -1.99 14.00 2.01
N GLU A 74 -1.11 14.92 1.62
CA GLU A 74 -1.51 16.27 1.23
C GLU A 74 -1.87 16.40 -0.25
N MET A 75 -1.65 15.37 -1.04
CA MET A 75 -2.02 15.44 -2.44
C MET A 75 -3.52 15.65 -2.59
N ALA A 76 -3.89 16.62 -3.41
CA ALA A 76 -5.30 16.96 -3.60
C ALA A 76 -6.03 15.92 -4.44
N SER A 77 -5.32 15.29 -5.36
CA SER A 77 -5.93 14.36 -6.31
C SER A 77 -5.73 12.92 -5.86
N THR A 78 -6.82 12.18 -5.82
CA THR A 78 -6.78 10.74 -5.55
C THR A 78 -5.95 10.01 -6.60
N GLU A 79 -6.09 10.42 -7.86
CA GLU A 79 -5.33 9.82 -8.94
C GLU A 79 -3.84 10.02 -8.72
N GLN A 80 -3.43 11.23 -8.39
CA GLN A 80 -2.01 11.50 -8.14
C GLN A 80 -1.48 10.68 -6.98
N ARG A 81 -2.28 10.54 -5.93
CA ARG A 81 -1.86 9.76 -4.77
C ARG A 81 -1.73 8.29 -5.13
N LEU A 82 -2.69 7.75 -5.87
CA LEU A 82 -2.61 6.35 -6.29
C LEU A 82 -1.42 6.11 -7.20
N GLU A 83 -1.15 7.03 -8.12
CA GLU A 83 0.02 6.90 -8.99
C GLU A 83 1.32 6.96 -8.19
N ALA A 84 1.37 7.84 -7.21
CA ALA A 84 2.56 7.98 -6.39
C ALA A 84 2.81 6.71 -5.56
N VAL A 85 1.76 6.17 -4.92
CA VAL A 85 1.94 4.95 -4.14
C VAL A 85 2.27 3.77 -5.04
N ALA A 86 1.72 3.74 -6.25
CA ALA A 86 2.04 2.66 -7.20
C ALA A 86 3.52 2.69 -7.57
N ARG A 87 4.05 3.88 -7.85
CA ARG A 87 5.48 4.01 -8.16
C ARG A 87 6.35 3.57 -7.01
N LEU A 88 5.99 3.98 -5.80
CA LEU A 88 6.74 3.58 -4.62
C LEU A 88 6.70 2.06 -4.43
N LEU A 89 5.53 1.47 -4.65
CA LEU A 89 5.37 0.03 -4.48
C LEU A 89 6.16 -0.76 -5.52
N VAL A 90 6.20 -0.29 -6.76
CA VAL A 90 7.00 -0.96 -7.78
C VAL A 90 8.46 -1.05 -7.33
N GLY A 91 9.01 0.07 -6.85
CA GLY A 91 10.39 0.07 -6.39
C GLY A 91 10.61 -0.80 -5.17
N ARG A 92 9.69 -0.72 -4.21
CA ARG A 92 9.84 -1.50 -2.99
C ARG A 92 9.67 -3.00 -3.24
N ASN A 93 8.73 -3.36 -4.10
CA ASN A 93 8.52 -4.77 -4.43
C ASN A 93 9.73 -5.35 -5.15
N ALA A 94 10.30 -4.59 -6.07
CA ALA A 94 11.51 -5.04 -6.76
C ALA A 94 12.65 -5.27 -5.77
N THR A 95 12.83 -4.35 -4.82
CA THR A 95 13.86 -4.49 -3.80
C THR A 95 13.61 -5.72 -2.93
N GLN A 96 12.38 -5.93 -2.51
CA GLN A 96 12.02 -7.07 -1.68
C GLN A 96 12.22 -8.39 -2.42
N GLU A 97 11.84 -8.43 -3.69
CA GLU A 97 12.01 -9.63 -4.50
C GLU A 97 13.49 -9.97 -4.67
N ALA A 98 14.32 -8.95 -4.83
CA ALA A 98 15.77 -9.18 -4.93
C ALA A 98 16.35 -9.66 -3.61
N PHE A 99 15.77 -9.25 -2.49
CA PHE A 99 16.25 -9.63 -1.16
C PHE A 99 15.86 -11.05 -0.77
N LEU A 100 14.73 -11.55 -1.24
CA LEU A 100 14.18 -12.84 -0.79
C LEU A 100 15.18 -13.98 -0.84
N PRO A 101 15.92 -14.18 -1.96
CA PRO A 101 16.87 -15.30 -2.02
C PRO A 101 18.03 -15.15 -1.03
N LEU A 102 18.28 -13.93 -0.55
CA LEU A 102 19.41 -13.64 0.31
C LEU A 102 19.00 -13.52 1.78
N ARG A 103 17.71 -13.64 2.08
CA ARG A 103 17.24 -13.41 3.44
C ARG A 103 17.84 -14.43 4.40
N PRO A 104 18.23 -14.00 5.59
CA PRO A 104 18.75 -14.94 6.58
C PRO A 104 17.60 -15.74 7.18
N SER A 105 17.96 -16.88 7.77
CA SER A 105 17.01 -17.64 8.55
C SER A 105 16.79 -16.91 9.86
N LEU A 106 15.56 -16.46 10.11
CA LEU A 106 15.29 -15.62 11.27
C LEU A 106 14.90 -16.39 12.52
N GLY A 107 14.28 -17.55 12.37
CA GLY A 107 13.92 -18.33 13.52
C GLY A 107 12.56 -17.97 14.10
N PRO A 108 12.30 -18.37 15.36
CA PRO A 108 10.93 -18.37 15.90
C PRO A 108 10.33 -16.99 16.16
N VAL A 109 11.09 -15.92 16.10
CA VAL A 109 10.55 -14.57 16.30
C VAL A 109 9.55 -14.17 15.23
N HIS A 110 9.46 -14.95 14.18
CA HIS A 110 8.58 -14.65 13.06
C HIS A 110 7.12 -14.51 13.48
N SER A 111 6.67 -15.29 14.46
CA SER A 111 5.28 -15.23 14.87
C SER A 111 4.92 -13.87 15.41
N ASP A 112 5.81 -13.28 16.22
CA ASP A 112 5.56 -11.97 16.79
C ASP A 112 5.52 -10.91 15.73
N ILE A 113 6.44 -11.00 14.74
CA ILE A 113 6.46 -10.05 13.65
C ILE A 113 5.20 -10.19 12.80
N ALA A 114 4.75 -11.42 12.56
CA ALA A 114 3.53 -11.63 11.80
C ALA A 114 2.31 -11.03 12.50
N VAL A 115 2.23 -11.18 13.83
CA VAL A 115 1.14 -10.57 14.59
C VAL A 115 1.17 -9.06 14.49
N LEU A 116 2.37 -8.47 14.55
CA LEU A 116 2.52 -7.02 14.39
C LEU A 116 2.12 -6.56 13.00
N LEU A 117 2.48 -7.34 11.98
CA LEU A 117 2.08 -7.03 10.59
C LEU A 117 0.57 -7.11 10.42
N ASP A 118 -0.05 -8.13 11.01
CA ASP A 118 -1.50 -8.25 10.94
C ASP A 118 -2.17 -7.05 11.58
N ALA A 119 -1.69 -6.63 12.74
CA ALA A 119 -2.23 -5.46 13.42
C ALA A 119 -1.99 -4.20 12.58
N TYR A 120 -0.82 -4.09 11.98
CA TYR A 120 -0.47 -2.95 11.15
C TYR A 120 -1.38 -2.86 9.91
N LEU A 121 -1.72 -4.00 9.33
CA LEU A 121 -2.55 -4.06 8.13
C LEU A 121 -4.03 -4.04 8.43
N SER A 122 -4.40 -4.18 9.68
CA SER A 122 -5.79 -4.12 10.09
C SER A 122 -6.37 -2.76 9.73
N ASN A 123 -7.61 -2.75 9.31
CA ASN A 123 -8.28 -1.54 8.89
C ASN A 123 -8.95 -0.83 10.05
N ASN A 124 -8.52 -1.07 11.22
CA ASN A 124 -9.08 -0.42 12.41
C ASN A 124 -8.28 0.78 12.84
#